data_75c04423980e47041b7c43f5f1623490
#
_entry.id   75c04423980e47041b7c43f5f1623490
#
_cell.length_a   1.000
_cell.length_b   1.000
_cell.length_c   1.000
_cell.angle_alpha   90.00
_cell.angle_beta   90.00
_cell.angle_gamma   90.00
#
_symmetry.space_group_name_H-M   'P 1'
#
loop_
_entity.id
_entity.type
_entity.pdbx_description
1 polymer ?
#
loop_
_entity_poly.entity_id
_entity_poly.type
_entity_poly.pdbx_seq_one_letter_code
_entity_poly.pdbx_strand_id
1 'polypeptide(L)'
;MPVTIENACVECIINQSRRVTEAIRADSDLSRRIVGRVEEMGACFDGTKSPPEVASDVYEQMAELAGMEDLYGELKAHATEKAKHFVPELYKELEASEDKLLTAIKIAVAGNVIDLAAEVSFDLHEEMAKIFTTDFAHDDVAGLHQSLQKASTLLYIGDNVGEHIFDYLCIETLQTLYPELEVYYMVRGNPIINDVTMKEAQEAGFEGLCHLVDSGVNTPGFVYERATQESQHLFDTADLVITKGMGNYECLSPSPRTELCYLLKVKCNVVARSLAQEVGDIICMMN
;
A
#
# COMPACT_ATOMS: atom_id res chain seq x y z
N MET A 1 15.57 10.72 5.95
CA MET A 1 16.29 9.78 6.85
C MET A 1 15.48 8.49 6.89
N PRO A 2 16.11 7.31 6.99
CA PRO A 2 15.36 6.05 7.05
C PRO A 2 14.36 6.07 8.22
N VAL A 3 13.16 5.56 7.97
CA VAL A 3 12.15 5.41 9.00
C VAL A 3 12.46 4.14 9.80
N THR A 4 12.82 4.30 11.07
CA THR A 4 13.10 3.18 11.97
C THR A 4 12.02 3.07 13.05
N ILE A 5 11.92 1.89 13.68
CA ILE A 5 10.90 1.64 14.68
C ILE A 5 11.10 2.54 15.91
N GLU A 6 10.02 3.15 16.37
CA GLU A 6 9.96 3.97 17.58
C GLU A 6 8.91 3.38 18.56
N ASN A 7 8.85 3.90 19.78
CA ASN A 7 7.86 3.47 20.79
C ASN A 7 6.42 3.55 20.26
N ALA A 8 6.09 4.58 19.48
CA ALA A 8 4.78 4.71 18.87
C ALA A 8 4.47 3.57 17.87
N CYS A 9 5.49 3.05 17.16
CA CYS A 9 5.34 1.90 16.28
C CYS A 9 5.12 0.61 17.10
N VAL A 10 5.82 0.45 18.21
CA VAL A 10 5.62 -0.70 19.12
C VAL A 10 4.17 -0.75 19.61
N GLU A 11 3.64 0.38 20.09
CA GLU A 11 2.25 0.49 20.53
C GLU A 11 1.27 0.21 19.38
N CYS A 12 1.57 0.69 18.18
CA CYS A 12 0.78 0.43 16.98
C CYS A 12 0.72 -1.06 16.65
N ILE A 13 1.86 -1.77 16.66
CA ILE A 13 1.94 -3.21 16.38
C ILE A 13 1.19 -4.01 17.44
N ILE A 14 1.30 -3.65 18.73
CA ILE A 14 0.53 -4.28 19.81
C ILE A 14 -0.99 -4.07 19.57
N ASN A 15 -1.41 -2.87 19.17
CA ASN A 15 -2.81 -2.61 18.85
C ASN A 15 -3.28 -3.37 17.61
N GLN A 16 -2.41 -3.59 16.62
CA GLN A 16 -2.72 -4.45 15.46
C GLN A 16 -3.00 -5.89 15.92
N SER A 17 -2.29 -6.44 16.89
CA SER A 17 -2.58 -7.79 17.39
C SER A 17 -4.00 -7.94 17.93
N ARG A 18 -4.53 -6.91 18.58
CA ARG A 18 -5.92 -6.88 19.06
C ARG A 18 -6.91 -6.87 17.88
N ARG A 19 -6.65 -6.05 16.85
CA ARG A 19 -7.46 -6.03 15.62
C ARG A 19 -7.42 -7.37 14.90
N VAL A 20 -6.28 -8.05 14.86
CA VAL A 20 -6.17 -9.41 14.30
C VAL A 20 -7.08 -10.35 15.04
N THR A 21 -7.08 -10.34 16.40
CA THR A 21 -7.95 -11.23 17.17
C THR A 21 -9.44 -10.97 16.93
N GLU A 22 -9.83 -9.74 16.68
CA GLU A 22 -11.19 -9.36 16.27
C GLU A 22 -11.50 -9.86 14.85
N ALA A 23 -10.60 -9.64 13.90
CA ALA A 23 -10.75 -10.03 12.50
C ALA A 23 -10.97 -11.54 12.33
N ILE A 24 -10.20 -12.36 13.06
CA ILE A 24 -10.31 -13.83 13.02
C ILE A 24 -11.36 -14.37 13.98
N ARG A 25 -12.09 -13.51 14.69
CA ARG A 25 -13.09 -13.89 15.71
C ARG A 25 -12.51 -14.86 16.74
N ALA A 26 -11.28 -14.58 17.20
CA ALA A 26 -10.59 -15.42 18.17
C ALA A 26 -11.37 -15.51 19.50
N ASP A 27 -11.41 -16.69 20.11
CA ASP A 27 -11.91 -16.81 21.46
C ASP A 27 -11.00 -16.10 22.49
N SER A 28 -11.44 -16.01 23.73
CA SER A 28 -10.72 -15.28 24.77
C SER A 28 -9.35 -15.87 25.12
N ASP A 29 -9.14 -17.17 24.90
CA ASP A 29 -7.86 -17.81 25.16
C ASP A 29 -6.84 -17.55 24.05
N LEU A 30 -7.25 -17.76 22.80
CA LEU A 30 -6.43 -17.44 21.63
C LEU A 30 -6.09 -15.94 21.59
N SER A 31 -7.05 -15.06 21.86
CA SER A 31 -6.83 -13.61 21.92
C SER A 31 -5.75 -13.26 22.95
N ARG A 32 -5.81 -13.83 24.15
CA ARG A 32 -4.82 -13.60 25.21
C ARG A 32 -3.43 -14.11 24.80
N ARG A 33 -3.36 -15.26 24.15
CA ARG A 33 -2.09 -15.85 23.67
C ARG A 33 -1.46 -15.00 22.59
N ILE A 34 -2.22 -14.54 21.60
CA ILE A 34 -1.75 -13.69 20.50
C ILE A 34 -1.24 -12.35 21.06
N VAL A 35 -2.09 -11.63 21.80
CA VAL A 35 -1.73 -10.30 22.32
C VAL A 35 -0.54 -10.40 23.27
N GLY A 36 -0.54 -11.36 24.21
CA GLY A 36 0.57 -11.56 25.14
C GLY A 36 1.90 -11.87 24.44
N ARG A 37 1.85 -12.70 23.37
CA ARG A 37 3.06 -12.98 22.58
C ARG A 37 3.61 -11.73 21.90
N VAL A 38 2.74 -10.91 21.32
CA VAL A 38 3.16 -9.65 20.66
C VAL A 38 3.68 -8.63 21.65
N GLU A 39 3.11 -8.53 22.85
CA GLU A 39 3.61 -7.69 23.94
C GLU A 39 5.03 -8.13 24.39
N GLU A 40 5.27 -9.43 24.49
CA GLU A 40 6.61 -9.97 24.79
C GLU A 40 7.62 -9.61 23.68
N MET A 41 7.25 -9.78 22.42
CA MET A 41 8.10 -9.42 21.28
C MET A 41 8.39 -7.91 21.25
N GLY A 42 7.40 -7.08 21.56
CA GLY A 42 7.51 -5.62 21.58
C GLY A 42 8.61 -5.10 22.51
N ALA A 43 8.89 -5.81 23.60
CA ALA A 43 9.96 -5.47 24.54
C ALA A 43 11.38 -5.68 23.95
N CYS A 44 11.51 -6.39 22.83
CA CYS A 44 12.79 -6.82 22.25
C CYS A 44 12.97 -6.35 20.79
N PHE A 45 12.13 -5.46 20.27
CA PHE A 45 12.25 -4.99 18.90
C PHE A 45 13.57 -4.27 18.65
N ASP A 46 14.22 -4.61 17.54
CA ASP A 46 15.46 -3.98 17.12
C ASP A 46 15.16 -2.57 16.55
N GLY A 47 15.59 -1.54 17.26
CA GLY A 47 15.39 -0.14 16.89
C GLY A 47 16.11 0.30 15.61
N THR A 48 16.89 -0.59 14.96
CA THR A 48 17.54 -0.31 13.68
C THR A 48 16.70 -0.74 12.48
N LYS A 49 15.69 -1.60 12.69
CA LYS A 49 14.79 -2.08 11.66
C LYS A 49 13.69 -1.07 11.34
N SER A 50 13.17 -1.14 10.14
CA SER A 50 11.94 -0.43 9.75
C SER A 50 10.70 -1.06 10.39
N PRO A 51 9.60 -0.30 10.58
CA PRO A 51 8.35 -0.86 11.10
C PRO A 51 7.81 -2.06 10.28
N PRO A 52 7.84 -2.06 8.94
CA PRO A 52 7.46 -3.23 8.12
C PRO A 52 8.28 -4.50 8.40
N GLU A 53 9.59 -4.38 8.60
CA GLU A 53 10.43 -5.54 8.90
C GLU A 53 10.07 -6.19 10.23
N VAL A 54 9.77 -5.38 11.25
CA VAL A 54 9.35 -5.87 12.57
C VAL A 54 7.93 -6.44 12.51
N ALA A 55 7.03 -5.79 11.79
CA ALA A 55 5.66 -6.25 11.62
C ALA A 55 5.61 -7.66 10.99
N SER A 56 6.47 -7.94 10.02
CA SER A 56 6.55 -9.26 9.38
C SER A 56 6.72 -10.38 10.42
N ASP A 57 7.72 -10.24 11.29
CA ASP A 57 8.04 -11.25 12.31
C ASP A 57 6.85 -11.44 13.30
N VAL A 58 6.13 -10.37 13.60
CA VAL A 58 4.95 -10.39 14.49
C VAL A 58 3.76 -11.08 13.83
N TYR A 59 3.48 -10.76 12.56
CA TYR A 59 2.37 -11.36 11.83
C TYR A 59 2.56 -12.86 11.60
N GLU A 60 3.80 -13.30 11.34
CA GLU A 60 4.15 -14.72 11.27
C GLU A 60 3.80 -15.45 12.57
N GLN A 61 4.18 -14.89 13.72
CA GLN A 61 3.84 -15.46 15.02
C GLN A 61 2.33 -15.48 15.30
N MET A 62 1.59 -14.44 14.89
CA MET A 62 0.14 -14.42 15.04
C MET A 62 -0.54 -15.47 14.15
N ALA A 63 -0.08 -15.65 12.91
CA ALA A 63 -0.57 -16.64 11.97
C ALA A 63 -0.34 -18.08 12.48
N GLU A 64 0.87 -18.37 13.00
CA GLU A 64 1.20 -19.65 13.64
C GLU A 64 0.29 -19.95 14.84
N LEU A 65 0.09 -18.99 15.74
CA LEU A 65 -0.77 -19.15 16.92
C LEU A 65 -2.23 -19.36 16.57
N ALA A 66 -2.70 -18.72 15.50
CA ALA A 66 -4.06 -18.85 14.97
C ALA A 66 -4.26 -20.12 14.13
N GLY A 67 -3.15 -20.72 13.62
CA GLY A 67 -3.21 -21.82 12.66
C GLY A 67 -3.82 -21.40 11.32
N MET A 68 -3.61 -20.13 10.91
CA MET A 68 -4.17 -19.53 9.70
C MET A 68 -3.02 -18.97 8.84
N GLU A 69 -3.12 -19.16 7.54
CA GLU A 69 -2.15 -18.59 6.59
C GLU A 69 -2.44 -17.11 6.29
N ASP A 70 -3.70 -16.75 6.15
CA ASP A 70 -4.16 -15.36 5.93
C ASP A 70 -5.11 -14.94 7.05
N LEU A 71 -4.66 -14.00 7.89
CA LEU A 71 -5.42 -13.48 9.03
C LEU A 71 -6.51 -12.48 8.61
N TYR A 72 -6.46 -11.97 7.38
CA TYR A 72 -7.35 -10.92 6.88
C TYR A 72 -8.18 -11.34 5.65
N GLY A 73 -8.20 -12.62 5.28
CA GLY A 73 -8.84 -13.10 4.05
C GLY A 73 -10.30 -12.66 3.89
N GLU A 74 -11.14 -12.76 4.96
CA GLU A 74 -12.53 -12.28 4.92
C GLU A 74 -12.62 -10.75 4.73
N LEU A 75 -11.77 -9.99 5.44
CA LEU A 75 -11.76 -8.53 5.34
C LEU A 75 -11.27 -8.06 3.97
N LYS A 76 -10.26 -8.72 3.39
CA LYS A 76 -9.77 -8.47 2.02
C LYS A 76 -10.88 -8.65 0.99
N ALA A 77 -11.63 -9.76 1.05
CA ALA A 77 -12.75 -10.00 0.15
C ALA A 77 -13.81 -8.90 0.26
N HIS A 78 -14.15 -8.50 1.49
CA HIS A 78 -15.12 -7.43 1.73
C HIS A 78 -14.63 -6.07 1.23
N ALA A 79 -13.36 -5.74 1.44
CA ALA A 79 -12.74 -4.52 0.94
C ALA A 79 -12.77 -4.45 -0.60
N THR A 80 -12.49 -5.56 -1.27
CA THR A 80 -12.57 -5.65 -2.74
C THR A 80 -13.98 -5.36 -3.23
N GLU A 81 -15.01 -5.97 -2.63
CA GLU A 81 -16.40 -5.75 -3.03
C GLU A 81 -16.85 -4.30 -2.78
N LYS A 82 -16.46 -3.71 -1.65
CA LYS A 82 -16.71 -2.29 -1.38
C LYS A 82 -16.05 -1.39 -2.46
N ALA A 83 -14.79 -1.65 -2.79
CA ALA A 83 -14.06 -0.87 -3.78
C ALA A 83 -14.72 -0.92 -5.17
N LYS A 84 -15.16 -2.10 -5.60
CA LYS A 84 -15.86 -2.29 -6.88
C LYS A 84 -17.12 -1.44 -7.03
N HIS A 85 -17.81 -1.13 -5.94
CA HIS A 85 -19.01 -0.28 -5.98
C HIS A 85 -18.72 1.15 -6.42
N PHE A 86 -17.49 1.65 -6.21
CA PHE A 86 -17.09 3.00 -6.60
C PHE A 86 -16.60 3.09 -8.05
N VAL A 87 -16.23 1.99 -8.67
CA VAL A 87 -15.64 1.96 -10.02
C VAL A 87 -16.47 2.74 -11.05
N PRO A 88 -17.82 2.60 -11.13
CA PRO A 88 -18.59 3.36 -12.10
C PRO A 88 -18.56 4.88 -11.90
N GLU A 89 -18.42 5.33 -10.66
CA GLU A 89 -18.30 6.76 -10.31
C GLU A 89 -16.91 7.28 -10.65
N LEU A 90 -15.89 6.52 -10.36
CA LEU A 90 -14.50 6.86 -10.69
C LEU A 90 -14.26 6.99 -12.20
N TYR A 91 -14.86 6.13 -13.00
CA TYR A 91 -14.80 6.29 -14.47
C TYR A 91 -15.49 7.59 -14.93
N LYS A 92 -16.61 7.99 -14.33
CA LYS A 92 -17.26 9.26 -14.66
C LYS A 92 -16.38 10.46 -14.31
N GLU A 93 -15.71 10.42 -13.16
CA GLU A 93 -14.75 11.46 -12.76
C GLU A 93 -13.57 11.53 -13.77
N LEU A 94 -13.02 10.38 -14.17
CA LEU A 94 -11.97 10.32 -15.19
C LEU A 94 -12.46 10.86 -16.55
N GLU A 95 -13.68 10.52 -16.99
CA GLU A 95 -14.23 11.00 -18.25
C GLU A 95 -14.48 12.51 -18.23
N ALA A 96 -14.96 13.04 -17.10
CA ALA A 96 -15.26 14.47 -16.93
C ALA A 96 -14.01 15.35 -16.72
N SER A 97 -12.89 14.76 -16.30
CA SER A 97 -11.68 15.49 -15.99
C SER A 97 -10.96 16.04 -17.21
N GLU A 98 -10.49 17.30 -17.12
CA GLU A 98 -9.56 17.91 -18.09
C GLU A 98 -8.13 17.39 -17.90
N ASP A 99 -7.72 17.08 -16.65
CA ASP A 99 -6.41 16.49 -16.32
C ASP A 99 -6.58 15.04 -15.86
N LYS A 100 -6.55 14.12 -16.82
CA LYS A 100 -6.73 12.69 -16.58
C LYS A 100 -5.59 12.08 -15.75
N LEU A 101 -4.37 12.60 -15.88
CA LEU A 101 -3.24 12.12 -15.09
C LEU A 101 -3.43 12.46 -13.61
N LEU A 102 -3.67 13.73 -13.31
CA LEU A 102 -3.92 14.17 -11.93
C LEU A 102 -5.09 13.40 -11.30
N THR A 103 -6.18 13.21 -12.05
CA THR A 103 -7.35 12.47 -11.57
C THR A 103 -7.03 11.00 -11.31
N ALA A 104 -6.29 10.33 -12.21
CA ALA A 104 -5.87 8.94 -12.02
C ALA A 104 -4.97 8.78 -10.77
N ILE A 105 -4.04 9.71 -10.56
CA ILE A 105 -3.17 9.72 -9.37
C ILE A 105 -4.01 9.96 -8.09
N LYS A 106 -4.97 10.87 -8.12
CA LYS A 106 -5.90 11.08 -6.99
C LYS A 106 -6.75 9.83 -6.71
N ILE A 107 -7.24 9.13 -7.73
CA ILE A 107 -7.94 7.84 -7.58
C ILE A 107 -7.03 6.82 -6.88
N ALA A 108 -5.78 6.66 -7.33
CA ALA A 108 -4.83 5.75 -6.73
C ALA A 108 -4.59 6.07 -5.23
N VAL A 109 -4.46 7.36 -4.87
CA VAL A 109 -4.30 7.78 -3.47
C VAL A 109 -5.61 7.61 -2.68
N ALA A 110 -6.77 7.77 -3.32
CA ALA A 110 -8.08 7.60 -2.69
C ALA A 110 -8.24 6.22 -2.05
N GLY A 111 -7.77 5.17 -2.71
CA GLY A 111 -7.75 3.82 -2.15
C GLY A 111 -7.01 3.74 -0.81
N ASN A 112 -5.93 4.49 -0.66
CA ASN A 112 -5.14 4.54 0.57
C ASN A 112 -5.78 5.41 1.67
N VAL A 113 -6.69 6.30 1.30
CA VAL A 113 -7.48 7.15 2.23
C VAL A 113 -8.63 6.37 2.83
N ILE A 114 -9.30 5.57 1.99
CA ILE A 114 -10.45 4.79 2.40
C ILE A 114 -9.93 3.52 3.06
N ASP A 115 -10.03 3.45 4.38
CA ASP A 115 -9.77 2.18 5.09
C ASP A 115 -10.95 1.24 4.84
N LEU A 116 -10.89 0.56 3.68
CA LEU A 116 -11.92 -0.37 3.23
C LEU A 116 -12.06 -1.59 4.15
N ALA A 117 -11.07 -1.84 5.00
CA ALA A 117 -11.10 -2.88 6.01
C ALA A 117 -11.76 -2.44 7.34
N ALA A 118 -11.96 -1.13 7.56
CA ALA A 118 -12.61 -0.64 8.77
C ALA A 118 -14.13 -0.64 8.62
N GLU A 119 -14.84 -1.12 9.64
CA GLU A 119 -16.32 -1.10 9.71
C GLU A 119 -16.91 0.30 10.03
N VAL A 120 -16.13 1.36 9.96
CA VAL A 120 -16.62 2.68 10.33
C VAL A 120 -17.57 3.20 9.25
N SER A 121 -18.80 3.50 9.63
CA SER A 121 -19.84 4.11 8.80
C SER A 121 -19.54 5.58 8.50
N PHE A 122 -18.41 5.85 7.83
CA PHE A 122 -18.21 7.13 7.15
C PHE A 122 -19.00 7.12 5.85
N ASP A 123 -19.51 8.25 5.46
CA ASP A 123 -20.00 8.41 4.09
C ASP A 123 -18.80 8.35 3.15
N LEU A 124 -18.52 7.14 2.64
CA LEU A 124 -17.42 6.87 1.72
C LEU A 124 -17.49 7.77 0.47
N HIS A 125 -18.69 8.17 0.04
CA HIS A 125 -18.86 9.11 -1.07
C HIS A 125 -18.35 10.51 -0.70
N GLU A 126 -18.57 10.98 0.54
CA GLU A 126 -18.00 12.26 0.99
C GLU A 126 -16.47 12.21 1.06
N GLU A 127 -15.89 11.12 1.55
CA GLU A 127 -14.43 10.96 1.60
C GLU A 127 -13.82 10.88 0.19
N MET A 128 -14.47 10.18 -0.74
CA MET A 128 -14.07 10.15 -2.14
C MET A 128 -14.12 11.56 -2.77
N ALA A 129 -15.25 12.28 -2.59
CA ALA A 129 -15.41 13.64 -3.12
C ALA A 129 -14.35 14.61 -2.55
N LYS A 130 -13.98 14.48 -1.29
CA LYS A 130 -12.92 15.30 -0.66
C LYS A 130 -11.57 15.10 -1.34
N ILE A 131 -11.21 13.88 -1.73
CA ILE A 131 -9.91 13.60 -2.34
C ILE A 131 -9.73 14.37 -3.65
N PHE A 132 -10.77 14.43 -4.49
CA PHE A 132 -10.70 15.17 -5.75
C PHE A 132 -10.54 16.68 -5.54
N THR A 133 -11.01 17.20 -4.41
CA THR A 133 -10.91 18.62 -4.05
C THR A 133 -9.72 18.95 -3.12
N THR A 134 -9.04 17.94 -2.57
CA THR A 134 -7.87 18.12 -1.71
C THR A 134 -6.61 18.21 -2.57
N ASP A 135 -5.79 19.23 -2.33
CA ASP A 135 -4.48 19.33 -2.96
C ASP A 135 -3.47 18.40 -2.28
N PHE A 136 -2.47 17.95 -3.04
CA PHE A 136 -1.34 17.25 -2.45
C PHE A 136 -0.55 18.21 -1.56
N ALA A 137 -0.26 17.81 -0.32
CA ALA A 137 0.60 18.59 0.58
C ALA A 137 2.06 18.56 0.13
N HIS A 138 2.47 17.48 -0.55
CA HIS A 138 3.68 17.42 -1.37
C HIS A 138 3.24 17.03 -2.79
N ASP A 139 3.42 17.94 -3.74
CA ASP A 139 2.90 17.81 -5.11
C ASP A 139 4.01 17.82 -6.14
N ASP A 140 4.43 16.64 -6.55
CA ASP A 140 5.38 16.43 -7.65
C ASP A 140 4.69 15.81 -8.89
N VAL A 141 3.38 15.97 -9.06
CA VAL A 141 2.64 15.44 -10.23
C VAL A 141 3.25 15.91 -11.55
N ALA A 142 3.72 17.16 -11.62
CA ALA A 142 4.41 17.68 -12.82
C ALA A 142 5.73 16.94 -13.09
N GLY A 143 6.50 16.59 -12.06
CA GLY A 143 7.71 15.77 -12.17
C GLY A 143 7.39 14.34 -12.61
N LEU A 144 6.40 13.74 -11.99
CA LEU A 144 5.90 12.41 -12.39
C LEU A 144 5.45 12.38 -13.85
N HIS A 145 4.73 13.41 -14.32
CA HIS A 145 4.35 13.53 -15.73
C HIS A 145 5.57 13.56 -16.67
N GLN A 146 6.61 14.30 -16.32
CA GLN A 146 7.85 14.35 -17.10
C GLN A 146 8.59 13.03 -17.14
N SER A 147 8.59 12.27 -16.03
CA SER A 147 9.20 10.94 -15.98
C SER A 147 8.39 9.94 -16.80
N LEU A 148 7.05 9.94 -16.70
CA LEU A 148 6.16 9.11 -17.50
C LEU A 148 6.31 9.34 -19.02
N GLN A 149 6.53 10.59 -19.46
CA GLN A 149 6.78 10.90 -20.89
C GLN A 149 8.05 10.28 -21.45
N LYS A 150 9.01 9.93 -20.60
CA LYS A 150 10.33 9.40 -21.00
C LYS A 150 10.44 7.90 -20.72
N ALA A 151 9.64 7.38 -19.79
CA ALA A 151 9.69 6.00 -19.38
C ALA A 151 9.15 5.07 -20.47
N SER A 152 9.84 3.97 -20.70
CA SER A 152 9.38 2.81 -21.45
C SER A 152 8.84 1.72 -20.51
N THR A 153 9.35 1.68 -19.28
CA THR A 153 9.01 0.69 -18.27
C THR A 153 8.60 1.35 -16.96
N LEU A 154 7.46 0.95 -16.41
CA LEU A 154 6.93 1.36 -15.11
C LEU A 154 6.81 0.16 -14.19
N LEU A 155 7.48 0.19 -13.05
CA LEU A 155 7.18 -0.70 -11.94
C LEU A 155 6.20 0.00 -10.99
N TYR A 156 5.02 -0.58 -10.81
CA TYR A 156 4.01 -0.11 -9.88
C TYR A 156 3.91 -1.08 -8.70
N ILE A 157 4.33 -0.65 -7.51
CA ILE A 157 4.33 -1.48 -6.29
C ILE A 157 3.04 -1.20 -5.51
N GLY A 158 2.13 -2.17 -5.49
CA GLY A 158 0.85 -2.10 -4.78
C GLY A 158 0.99 -2.09 -3.26
N ASP A 159 -0.12 -1.80 -2.58
CA ASP A 159 -0.24 -1.80 -1.11
C ASP A 159 -1.42 -2.69 -0.70
N ASN A 160 -2.61 -2.15 -0.46
CA ASN A 160 -3.69 -2.89 0.18
C ASN A 160 -4.72 -3.46 -0.81
N VAL A 161 -5.36 -4.56 -0.39
CA VAL A 161 -6.56 -5.10 -1.05
C VAL A 161 -7.73 -4.13 -0.89
N GLY A 162 -8.51 -3.98 -1.96
CA GLY A 162 -9.51 -2.93 -2.10
C GLY A 162 -8.91 -1.73 -2.83
N GLU A 163 -7.80 -1.16 -2.33
CA GLU A 163 -7.03 -0.12 -2.99
C GLU A 163 -6.55 -0.54 -4.39
N HIS A 164 -6.15 -1.80 -4.58
CA HIS A 164 -5.72 -2.34 -5.87
C HIS A 164 -6.77 -2.17 -6.99
N ILE A 165 -8.06 -2.13 -6.68
CA ILE A 165 -9.12 -1.85 -7.67
C ILE A 165 -8.98 -0.42 -8.23
N PHE A 166 -8.54 0.53 -7.42
CA PHE A 166 -8.28 1.90 -7.83
C PHE A 166 -6.93 2.03 -8.53
N ASP A 167 -5.93 1.22 -8.13
CA ASP A 167 -4.67 1.09 -8.85
C ASP A 167 -4.90 0.57 -10.28
N TYR A 168 -5.85 -0.38 -10.46
CA TYR A 168 -6.24 -0.87 -11.78
C TYR A 168 -6.70 0.28 -12.70
N LEU A 169 -7.61 1.15 -12.21
CA LEU A 169 -8.09 2.30 -12.98
C LEU A 169 -6.96 3.29 -13.28
N CYS A 170 -6.07 3.51 -12.33
CA CYS A 170 -4.90 4.36 -12.52
C CYS A 170 -3.99 3.80 -13.63
N ILE A 171 -3.63 2.53 -13.58
CA ILE A 171 -2.76 1.87 -14.58
C ILE A 171 -3.43 1.87 -15.95
N GLU A 172 -4.71 1.56 -16.06
CA GLU A 172 -5.46 1.63 -17.32
C GLU A 172 -5.43 3.04 -17.93
N THR A 173 -5.57 4.07 -17.07
CA THR A 173 -5.47 5.47 -17.51
C THR A 173 -4.05 5.80 -17.96
N LEU A 174 -3.01 5.37 -17.21
CA LEU A 174 -1.62 5.59 -17.59
C LEU A 174 -1.29 4.95 -18.95
N GLN A 175 -1.72 3.72 -19.21
CA GLN A 175 -1.53 3.06 -20.50
C GLN A 175 -2.30 3.74 -21.65
N THR A 176 -3.45 4.35 -21.35
CA THR A 176 -4.19 5.16 -22.34
C THR A 176 -3.43 6.45 -22.67
N LEU A 177 -2.83 7.10 -21.69
CA LEU A 177 -2.06 8.35 -21.87
C LEU A 177 -0.67 8.10 -22.45
N TYR A 178 -0.07 6.95 -22.15
CA TYR A 178 1.29 6.55 -22.56
C TYR A 178 1.26 5.14 -23.16
N PRO A 179 0.81 4.97 -24.44
CA PRO A 179 0.53 3.65 -25.03
C PRO A 179 1.76 2.74 -25.17
N GLU A 180 2.98 3.30 -25.17
CA GLU A 180 4.23 2.55 -25.26
C GLU A 180 4.80 2.16 -23.90
N LEU A 181 4.10 2.53 -22.80
CA LEU A 181 4.55 2.25 -21.44
C LEU A 181 4.24 0.79 -21.06
N GLU A 182 5.28 0.01 -20.83
CA GLU A 182 5.17 -1.35 -20.31
C GLU A 182 5.07 -1.30 -18.78
N VAL A 183 3.95 -1.81 -18.23
CA VAL A 183 3.64 -1.71 -16.81
C VAL A 183 3.78 -3.07 -16.13
N TYR A 184 4.50 -3.08 -15.01
CA TYR A 184 4.66 -4.21 -14.10
C TYR A 184 3.98 -3.87 -12.77
N TYR A 185 2.96 -4.64 -12.38
CA TYR A 185 2.29 -4.50 -11.08
C TYR A 185 2.86 -5.51 -10.10
N MET A 186 3.56 -5.03 -9.09
CA MET A 186 4.24 -5.87 -8.09
C MET A 186 3.42 -5.96 -6.81
N VAL A 187 3.25 -7.19 -6.32
CA VAL A 187 2.46 -7.53 -5.13
C VAL A 187 3.32 -8.30 -4.11
N ARG A 188 2.77 -8.51 -2.90
CA ARG A 188 3.44 -9.30 -1.85
C ARG A 188 3.49 -10.78 -2.22
N GLY A 189 4.56 -11.45 -1.80
CA GLY A 189 4.74 -12.88 -2.02
C GLY A 189 3.88 -13.77 -1.13
N ASN A 190 3.56 -13.28 0.07
CA ASN A 190 2.72 -14.00 1.03
C ASN A 190 1.72 -13.03 1.68
N PRO A 191 0.60 -13.57 2.21
CA PRO A 191 -0.36 -12.77 2.96
C PRO A 191 0.30 -12.07 4.15
N ILE A 192 0.16 -10.76 4.22
CA ILE A 192 0.63 -9.91 5.31
C ILE A 192 -0.35 -8.75 5.47
N ILE A 193 -0.89 -8.54 6.67
CA ILE A 193 -1.95 -7.56 6.92
C ILE A 193 -3.05 -7.71 5.84
N ASN A 194 -3.51 -6.62 5.27
CA ASN A 194 -4.45 -6.61 4.15
C ASN A 194 -3.78 -6.28 2.80
N ASP A 195 -2.47 -6.48 2.70
CA ASP A 195 -1.71 -6.21 1.47
C ASP A 195 -2.14 -7.15 0.33
N VAL A 196 -2.02 -6.64 -0.90
CA VAL A 196 -2.37 -7.39 -2.11
C VAL A 196 -1.32 -8.45 -2.42
N THR A 197 -1.78 -9.67 -2.74
CA THR A 197 -0.97 -10.78 -3.24
C THR A 197 -1.33 -11.14 -4.67
N MET A 198 -0.63 -12.10 -5.27
CA MET A 198 -0.94 -12.58 -6.61
C MET A 198 -2.39 -13.00 -6.78
N LYS A 199 -2.96 -13.63 -5.75
CA LYS A 199 -4.35 -14.09 -5.77
C LYS A 199 -5.33 -12.95 -6.01
N GLU A 200 -5.28 -11.90 -5.19
CA GLU A 200 -6.21 -10.79 -5.30
C GLU A 200 -6.01 -9.98 -6.59
N ALA A 201 -4.75 -9.83 -7.04
CA ALA A 201 -4.45 -9.16 -8.30
C ALA A 201 -4.98 -9.94 -9.52
N GLN A 202 -4.85 -11.27 -9.53
CA GLN A 202 -5.41 -12.13 -10.58
C GLN A 202 -6.94 -12.09 -10.59
N GLU A 203 -7.58 -12.19 -9.42
CA GLU A 203 -9.04 -12.09 -9.26
C GLU A 203 -9.59 -10.72 -9.70
N ALA A 204 -8.78 -9.67 -9.62
CA ALA A 204 -9.12 -8.33 -10.12
C ALA A 204 -8.85 -8.14 -11.62
N GLY A 205 -8.21 -9.10 -12.29
CA GLY A 205 -8.00 -9.09 -13.74
C GLY A 205 -6.74 -8.36 -14.21
N PHE A 206 -5.77 -8.10 -13.34
CA PHE A 206 -4.52 -7.41 -13.71
C PHE A 206 -3.72 -8.11 -14.80
N GLU A 207 -3.83 -9.45 -14.95
CA GLU A 207 -3.17 -10.20 -16.03
C GLU A 207 -3.62 -9.77 -17.43
N GLY A 208 -4.82 -9.21 -17.55
CA GLY A 208 -5.35 -8.65 -18.79
C GLY A 208 -4.91 -7.21 -19.06
N LEU A 209 -4.32 -6.55 -18.05
CA LEU A 209 -3.94 -5.14 -18.09
C LEU A 209 -2.42 -4.93 -18.14
N CYS A 210 -1.66 -5.65 -17.31
CA CYS A 210 -0.21 -5.45 -17.15
C CYS A 210 0.50 -6.74 -16.73
N HIS A 211 1.82 -6.68 -16.60
CA HIS A 211 2.61 -7.80 -16.09
C HIS A 211 2.51 -7.88 -14.56
N LEU A 212 2.00 -9.01 -14.04
CA LEU A 212 1.99 -9.27 -12.60
C LEU A 212 3.34 -9.80 -12.13
N VAL A 213 3.83 -9.27 -11.01
CA VAL A 213 5.11 -9.65 -10.41
C VAL A 213 4.92 -9.99 -8.94
N ASP A 214 5.34 -11.20 -8.57
CA ASP A 214 5.47 -11.62 -7.18
C ASP A 214 6.78 -11.10 -6.60
N SER A 215 6.72 -10.20 -5.64
CA SER A 215 7.93 -9.65 -5.01
C SER A 215 8.71 -10.67 -4.17
N GLY A 216 8.08 -11.76 -3.74
CA GLY A 216 8.61 -12.72 -2.79
C GLY A 216 8.67 -12.22 -1.34
N VAL A 217 8.31 -10.94 -1.07
CA VAL A 217 8.37 -10.40 0.29
C VAL A 217 7.13 -10.76 1.10
N ASN A 218 7.34 -10.98 2.38
CA ASN A 218 6.31 -11.20 3.40
C ASN A 218 6.22 -10.02 4.38
N THR A 219 6.53 -8.82 3.92
CA THR A 219 6.55 -7.57 4.70
C THR A 219 5.48 -6.61 4.20
N PRO A 220 4.83 -5.81 5.07
CA PRO A 220 3.87 -4.78 4.66
C PRO A 220 4.60 -3.55 4.10
N GLY A 221 5.38 -3.78 3.05
CA GLY A 221 6.24 -2.86 2.35
C GLY A 221 7.31 -3.64 1.59
N PHE A 222 7.84 -3.07 0.52
CA PHE A 222 8.86 -3.71 -0.30
C PHE A 222 10.23 -3.56 0.36
N VAL A 223 10.65 -4.58 1.12
CA VAL A 223 12.01 -4.70 1.66
C VAL A 223 12.90 -5.31 0.59
N TYR A 224 13.70 -4.46 -0.06
CA TYR A 224 14.53 -4.80 -1.21
C TYR A 224 15.39 -6.05 -0.98
N GLU A 225 16.06 -6.15 0.18
CA GLU A 225 16.97 -7.25 0.52
C GLU A 225 16.26 -8.60 0.71
N ARG A 226 14.94 -8.58 0.93
CA ARG A 226 14.10 -9.78 1.09
C ARG A 226 13.40 -10.20 -0.20
N ALA A 227 13.43 -9.35 -1.22
CA ALA A 227 12.77 -9.60 -2.49
C ALA A 227 13.49 -10.65 -3.33
N THR A 228 12.77 -11.25 -4.28
CA THR A 228 13.38 -12.16 -5.27
C THR A 228 14.40 -11.41 -6.13
N GLN A 229 15.37 -12.13 -6.69
CA GLN A 229 16.35 -11.53 -7.60
C GLN A 229 15.69 -10.87 -8.83
N GLU A 230 14.60 -11.45 -9.32
CA GLU A 230 13.81 -10.90 -10.43
C GLU A 230 13.17 -9.56 -10.03
N SER A 231 12.57 -9.48 -8.84
CA SER A 231 11.96 -8.26 -8.33
C SER A 231 12.98 -7.17 -8.01
N GLN A 232 14.15 -7.54 -7.48
CA GLN A 232 15.27 -6.61 -7.29
C GLN A 232 15.75 -6.06 -8.62
N HIS A 233 15.98 -6.94 -9.60
CA HIS A 233 16.41 -6.53 -10.94
C HIS A 233 15.40 -5.58 -11.60
N LEU A 234 14.11 -5.90 -11.52
CA LEU A 234 13.06 -5.04 -12.06
C LEU A 234 13.01 -3.68 -11.35
N PHE A 235 13.13 -3.66 -10.01
CA PHE A 235 13.23 -2.40 -9.24
C PHE A 235 14.43 -1.55 -9.66
N ASP A 236 15.59 -2.19 -9.95
CA ASP A 236 16.80 -1.47 -10.34
C ASP A 236 16.77 -0.95 -11.78
N THR A 237 16.07 -1.64 -12.69
CA THR A 237 16.14 -1.40 -14.13
C THR A 237 14.93 -0.70 -14.74
N ALA A 238 13.76 -0.72 -14.07
CA ALA A 238 12.59 0.02 -14.56
C ALA A 238 12.91 1.52 -14.69
N ASP A 239 12.43 2.19 -15.74
CA ASP A 239 12.68 3.63 -15.94
C ASP A 239 12.04 4.47 -14.85
N LEU A 240 10.86 4.07 -14.36
CA LEU A 240 10.12 4.73 -13.29
C LEU A 240 9.56 3.69 -12.32
N VAL A 241 9.57 4.00 -11.03
CA VAL A 241 8.89 3.23 -9.99
C VAL A 241 7.83 4.10 -9.31
N ILE A 242 6.60 3.63 -9.25
CA ILE A 242 5.53 4.21 -8.42
C ILE A 242 5.28 3.24 -7.27
N THR A 243 5.25 3.75 -6.03
CA THR A 243 4.97 2.96 -4.84
C THR A 243 3.78 3.50 -4.09
N LYS A 244 2.96 2.58 -3.54
CA LYS A 244 1.75 2.91 -2.80
C LYS A 244 1.93 2.69 -1.31
N GLY A 245 1.35 3.60 -0.52
CA GLY A 245 1.22 3.46 0.93
C GLY A 245 2.46 3.74 1.75
N MET A 246 2.25 3.84 3.06
CA MET A 246 3.32 4.19 4.01
C MET A 246 4.35 3.07 4.17
N GLY A 247 3.95 1.80 4.14
CA GLY A 247 4.87 0.69 4.32
C GLY A 247 5.97 0.65 3.26
N ASN A 248 5.61 0.88 1.99
CA ASN A 248 6.60 1.01 0.92
C ASN A 248 7.49 2.25 1.11
N TYR A 249 6.93 3.38 1.54
CA TYR A 249 7.73 4.57 1.87
C TYR A 249 8.73 4.29 3.01
N GLU A 250 8.30 3.63 4.08
CA GLU A 250 9.17 3.29 5.22
C GLU A 250 10.34 2.39 4.82
N CYS A 251 10.12 1.47 3.86
CA CYS A 251 11.16 0.59 3.34
C CYS A 251 12.08 1.27 2.33
N LEU A 252 11.54 2.11 1.45
CA LEU A 252 12.24 2.62 0.27
C LEU A 252 12.74 4.05 0.40
N SER A 253 12.35 4.82 1.42
CA SER A 253 12.82 6.19 1.62
C SER A 253 14.35 6.35 1.72
N PRO A 254 15.14 5.32 2.14
CA PRO A 254 16.58 5.37 2.08
C PRO A 254 17.18 5.09 0.70
N SER A 255 16.37 4.64 -0.27
CA SER A 255 16.86 4.30 -1.62
C SER A 255 17.50 5.50 -2.30
N PRO A 256 18.65 5.34 -2.97
CA PRO A 256 19.27 6.40 -3.76
C PRO A 256 18.60 6.60 -5.13
N ARG A 257 17.58 5.81 -5.46
CA ARG A 257 16.89 5.87 -6.74
C ARG A 257 16.12 7.19 -6.89
N THR A 258 16.37 7.94 -7.98
CA THR A 258 15.74 9.24 -8.25
C THR A 258 14.39 9.14 -8.96
N GLU A 259 14.22 8.15 -9.86
CA GLU A 259 12.96 7.90 -10.56
C GLU A 259 12.04 6.99 -9.72
N LEU A 260 11.68 7.46 -8.52
CA LEU A 260 10.86 6.77 -7.53
C LEU A 260 9.80 7.74 -7.00
N CYS A 261 8.55 7.42 -7.29
CA CYS A 261 7.37 8.19 -6.86
C CYS A 261 6.66 7.51 -5.71
N TYR A 262 6.37 8.25 -4.66
CA TYR A 262 5.57 7.80 -3.52
C TYR A 262 4.18 8.40 -3.58
N LEU A 263 3.15 7.54 -3.57
CA LEU A 263 1.75 7.90 -3.49
C LEU A 263 1.16 7.37 -2.19
N LEU A 264 0.89 8.24 -1.23
CA LEU A 264 0.41 7.81 0.08
C LEU A 264 -0.45 8.86 0.78
N LYS A 265 -1.23 8.40 1.78
CA LYS A 265 -1.77 9.25 2.85
C LYS A 265 -0.94 9.07 4.11
N VAL A 266 -0.61 10.17 4.76
CA VAL A 266 0.10 10.18 6.05
C VAL A 266 -0.87 9.75 7.16
N LYS A 267 -0.64 8.58 7.78
CA LYS A 267 -1.54 8.01 8.79
C LYS A 267 -0.96 8.03 10.22
N CYS A 268 0.33 8.36 10.39
CA CYS A 268 0.96 8.38 11.70
C CYS A 268 2.00 9.50 11.85
N ASN A 269 2.28 9.88 13.10
CA ASN A 269 3.23 10.94 13.41
C ASN A 269 4.70 10.61 13.05
N VAL A 270 5.07 9.33 12.96
CA VAL A 270 6.44 8.92 12.60
C VAL A 270 6.70 9.27 11.14
N VAL A 271 5.81 8.85 10.25
CA VAL A 271 5.88 9.19 8.82
C VAL A 271 5.67 10.69 8.58
N ALA A 272 4.74 11.33 9.32
CA ALA A 272 4.52 12.78 9.24
C ALA A 272 5.82 13.57 9.48
N ARG A 273 6.56 13.23 10.55
CA ARG A 273 7.86 13.86 10.84
C ARG A 273 8.91 13.57 9.78
N SER A 274 8.96 12.35 9.25
CA SER A 274 9.92 11.97 8.20
C SER A 274 9.70 12.76 6.91
N LEU A 275 8.44 13.03 6.56
CA LEU A 275 8.04 13.80 5.38
C LEU A 275 7.99 15.32 5.61
N ALA A 276 8.10 15.80 6.86
CA ALA A 276 7.81 17.17 7.27
C ALA A 276 6.38 17.61 6.87
N GLN A 277 5.40 16.72 7.05
CA GLN A 277 3.98 16.88 6.71
C GLN A 277 3.10 16.59 7.95
N GLU A 278 1.78 16.75 7.80
CA GLU A 278 0.82 16.47 8.86
C GLU A 278 0.09 15.13 8.66
N VAL A 279 -0.42 14.57 9.75
CA VAL A 279 -1.28 13.38 9.67
C VAL A 279 -2.58 13.75 8.98
N GLY A 280 -2.93 13.01 7.95
CA GLY A 280 -4.08 13.26 7.08
C GLY A 280 -3.71 13.75 5.69
N ASP A 281 -2.50 14.30 5.52
CA ASP A 281 -2.01 14.78 4.24
C ASP A 281 -1.92 13.67 3.19
N ILE A 282 -2.20 14.03 1.93
CA ILE A 282 -1.97 13.18 0.77
C ILE A 282 -0.70 13.64 0.04
N ILE A 283 0.07 12.68 -0.44
CA ILE A 283 1.42 12.90 -0.95
C ILE A 283 1.55 12.29 -2.35
N CYS A 284 2.08 13.10 -3.27
CA CYS A 284 2.69 12.66 -4.52
C CYS A 284 4.11 13.21 -4.55
N MET A 285 5.11 12.40 -4.21
CA MET A 285 6.50 12.84 -4.01
C MET A 285 7.44 12.04 -4.90
N MET A 286 8.25 12.73 -5.67
CA MET A 286 9.41 12.16 -6.37
C MET A 286 10.65 12.22 -5.46
N ASN A 287 11.48 11.15 -5.53
CA ASN A 287 12.70 11.07 -4.70
C ASN A 287 13.86 11.87 -5.32
#